data_ee71d411f0b81fbad3aa8f1d37878e50
#
_entry.id   ee71d411f0b81fbad3aa8f1d37878e50
#
_cell.length_a   1.000
_cell.length_b   1.000
_cell.length_c   1.000
_cell.angle_alpha   90.00
_cell.angle_beta   90.00
_cell.angle_gamma   90.00
#
_symmetry.space_group_name_H-M   'P 1'
#
loop_
_entity.id
_entity.type
_entity.pdbx_description
1 polymer ?
#
loop_
_entity_poly.entity_id
_entity_poly.type
_entity_poly.pdbx_seq_one_letter_code
_entity_poly.pdbx_strand_id
1 'polypeptide(L)'
;NCASWLGPNKWYDAGDERFHPENIICDSRNTSHLFIIDHKTGNIVWQVAPPFVGADAALAPITGVHGTHMIPRGLPGEGNILLFDNGGTMPGDLYADSQAHAWSRIIEFNPVDKTRVWEYSAATMKVSPGQHGYKFFFSPYISIAQRLPNGNTLIDEGACSRIFEVTPMGEIVWEYRSPYGYAPAMKANTTYRAYAVPYEWVPQLKK
;
A
#
# COMPACT_ATOMS: atom_id res chain seq x y z
N ASN A 1 1.77 -7.18 9.28
CA ASN A 1 1.11 -5.89 9.43
C ASN A 1 -0.23 -5.81 8.71
N CYS A 2 -0.37 -6.51 7.61
CA CYS A 2 -1.62 -6.63 6.88
C CYS A 2 -1.90 -8.09 6.55
N ALA A 3 -3.18 -8.47 6.60
CA ALA A 3 -3.67 -9.73 6.09
C ALA A 3 -5.07 -9.48 5.52
N SER A 4 -5.32 -9.89 4.30
CA SER A 4 -6.61 -9.76 3.65
C SER A 4 -6.88 -10.92 2.67
N TRP A 5 -8.16 -11.20 2.44
CA TRP A 5 -8.57 -12.11 1.38
C TRP A 5 -8.21 -11.52 0.01
N LEU A 6 -7.83 -12.37 -0.94
CA LEU A 6 -7.62 -11.93 -2.32
C LEU A 6 -8.92 -11.53 -2.98
N GLY A 7 -10.02 -12.24 -2.67
CA GLY A 7 -11.31 -12.04 -3.32
C GLY A 7 -11.34 -12.48 -4.79
N PRO A 8 -12.50 -12.38 -5.44
CA PRO A 8 -12.65 -12.71 -6.86
C PRO A 8 -11.69 -11.89 -7.73
N ASN A 9 -10.94 -12.56 -8.62
CA ASN A 9 -9.93 -11.89 -9.44
C ASN A 9 -9.70 -12.62 -10.77
N LYS A 10 -9.17 -11.86 -11.73
CA LYS A 10 -8.93 -12.34 -13.11
C LYS A 10 -7.89 -13.46 -13.21
N TRP A 11 -6.96 -13.55 -12.27
CA TRP A 11 -5.88 -14.53 -12.31
C TRP A 11 -6.38 -15.93 -11.98
N TYR A 12 -7.22 -16.03 -10.95
CA TYR A 12 -7.88 -17.28 -10.61
C TYR A 12 -8.85 -17.71 -11.73
N ASP A 13 -9.59 -16.76 -12.32
CA ASP A 13 -10.47 -17.05 -13.47
C ASP A 13 -9.67 -17.59 -14.67
N ALA A 14 -8.41 -17.18 -14.81
CA ALA A 14 -7.50 -17.68 -15.84
C ALA A 14 -6.82 -19.02 -15.48
N GLY A 15 -7.16 -19.59 -14.32
CA GLY A 15 -6.66 -20.91 -13.87
C GLY A 15 -5.40 -20.86 -12.99
N ASP A 16 -4.99 -19.70 -12.50
CA ASP A 16 -3.84 -19.60 -11.58
C ASP A 16 -4.28 -19.80 -10.12
N GLU A 17 -4.14 -21.00 -9.63
CA GLU A 17 -4.55 -21.42 -8.28
C GLU A 17 -3.83 -20.68 -7.15
N ARG A 18 -2.69 -20.05 -7.40
CA ARG A 18 -1.99 -19.21 -6.42
C ARG A 18 -2.87 -18.06 -5.93
N PHE A 19 -3.76 -17.60 -6.80
CA PHE A 19 -4.65 -16.45 -6.56
C PHE A 19 -6.09 -16.86 -6.24
N HIS A 20 -6.29 -18.06 -5.67
CA HIS A 20 -7.61 -18.50 -5.21
C HIS A 20 -8.25 -17.41 -4.33
N PRO A 21 -9.54 -17.06 -4.53
CA PRO A 21 -10.20 -15.94 -3.83
C PRO A 21 -10.15 -16.02 -2.29
N GLU A 22 -10.11 -17.23 -1.73
CA GLU A 22 -10.02 -17.47 -0.29
C GLU A 22 -8.59 -17.52 0.24
N ASN A 23 -7.58 -17.43 -0.62
CA ASN A 23 -6.20 -17.29 -0.18
C ASN A 23 -5.99 -15.92 0.48
N ILE A 24 -5.02 -15.86 1.40
CA ILE A 24 -4.75 -14.69 2.22
C ILE A 24 -3.43 -14.07 1.77
N ILE A 25 -3.48 -12.80 1.34
CA ILE A 25 -2.27 -12.01 1.13
C ILE A 25 -1.86 -11.33 2.42
N CYS A 26 -0.58 -11.41 2.72
CA CYS A 26 0.03 -10.85 3.92
C CYS A 26 1.26 -10.02 3.59
N ASP A 27 1.60 -9.09 4.48
CA ASP A 27 2.91 -8.45 4.53
C ASP A 27 3.56 -8.57 5.90
N SER A 28 4.88 -8.63 5.90
CA SER A 28 5.72 -8.57 7.10
C SER A 28 6.69 -7.40 6.98
N ARG A 29 6.48 -6.39 7.82
CA ARG A 29 7.30 -5.19 7.86
C ARG A 29 8.77 -5.49 8.12
N ASN A 30 9.05 -6.25 9.16
CA ASN A 30 10.40 -6.49 9.64
C ASN A 30 11.26 -7.34 8.70
N THR A 31 10.64 -8.08 7.81
CA THR A 31 11.31 -8.90 6.81
C THR A 31 11.16 -8.36 5.38
N SER A 32 10.41 -7.26 5.22
CA SER A 32 10.08 -6.69 3.89
C SER A 32 9.50 -7.73 2.93
N HIS A 33 8.69 -8.63 3.46
CA HIS A 33 8.19 -9.81 2.78
C HIS A 33 6.69 -9.67 2.48
N LEU A 34 6.31 -9.93 1.23
CA LEU A 34 4.94 -10.07 0.76
C LEU A 34 4.72 -11.54 0.43
N PHE A 35 3.59 -12.11 0.86
CA PHE A 35 3.31 -13.51 0.56
C PHE A 35 1.83 -13.82 0.55
N ILE A 36 1.46 -14.87 -0.19
CA ILE A 36 0.11 -15.41 -0.24
C ILE A 36 0.14 -16.80 0.40
N ILE A 37 -0.78 -17.00 1.34
CA ILE A 37 -0.99 -18.28 2.02
C ILE A 37 -2.20 -18.97 1.38
N ASP A 38 -2.02 -20.21 0.98
CA ASP A 38 -3.11 -21.09 0.55
C ASP A 38 -4.01 -21.39 1.75
N HIS A 39 -5.30 -21.11 1.60
CA HIS A 39 -6.30 -21.22 2.69
C HIS A 39 -6.54 -22.66 3.15
N LYS A 40 -6.27 -23.66 2.31
CA LYS A 40 -6.49 -25.07 2.64
C LYS A 40 -5.27 -25.71 3.30
N THR A 41 -4.09 -25.40 2.78
CA THR A 41 -2.85 -26.09 3.17
C THR A 41 -2.02 -25.29 4.18
N GLY A 42 -2.21 -23.98 4.25
CA GLY A 42 -1.36 -23.06 5.04
C GLY A 42 0.01 -22.79 4.42
N ASN A 43 0.28 -23.31 3.22
CA ASN A 43 1.55 -23.12 2.54
C ASN A 43 1.62 -21.74 1.87
N ILE A 44 2.83 -21.17 1.79
CA ILE A 44 3.09 -20.01 0.95
C ILE A 44 3.12 -20.47 -0.52
N VAL A 45 2.21 -19.94 -1.32
CA VAL A 45 2.06 -20.26 -2.74
C VAL A 45 2.57 -19.17 -3.68
N TRP A 46 2.84 -17.98 -3.17
CA TRP A 46 3.39 -16.85 -3.89
C TRP A 46 4.12 -15.93 -2.93
N GLN A 47 5.21 -15.29 -3.39
CA GLN A 47 5.94 -14.33 -2.57
C GLN A 47 6.78 -13.34 -3.37
N VAL A 48 7.09 -12.20 -2.72
CA VAL A 48 8.14 -11.23 -3.04
C VAL A 48 8.92 -10.95 -1.77
N ALA A 49 10.24 -11.14 -1.80
CA ALA A 49 11.07 -11.04 -0.61
C ALA A 49 12.53 -10.65 -0.93
N PRO A 50 13.24 -10.04 0.03
CA PRO A 50 14.68 -9.91 -0.07
C PRO A 50 15.36 -11.30 -0.30
N PRO A 51 16.45 -11.34 -1.08
CA PRO A 51 17.23 -10.22 -1.63
C PRO A 51 16.70 -9.65 -2.95
N PHE A 52 15.43 -9.83 -3.29
CA PHE A 52 14.78 -9.32 -4.52
C PHE A 52 15.55 -9.70 -5.79
N VAL A 53 15.66 -11.00 -6.02
CA VAL A 53 16.33 -11.57 -7.20
C VAL A 53 15.32 -11.97 -8.27
N GLY A 54 15.79 -12.16 -9.52
CA GLY A 54 14.93 -12.54 -10.63
C GLY A 54 13.87 -11.50 -10.92
N ALA A 55 12.61 -11.92 -11.05
CA ALA A 55 11.49 -11.01 -11.32
C ALA A 55 11.25 -9.99 -10.19
N ASP A 56 11.55 -10.33 -8.94
CA ASP A 56 11.37 -9.45 -7.79
C ASP A 56 12.29 -8.22 -7.84
N ALA A 57 13.41 -8.29 -8.58
CA ALA A 57 14.34 -7.17 -8.75
C ALA A 57 13.68 -5.92 -9.36
N ALA A 58 12.62 -6.08 -10.15
CA ALA A 58 11.87 -4.96 -10.72
C ALA A 58 11.12 -4.13 -9.67
N LEU A 59 10.88 -4.72 -8.49
CA LEU A 59 10.16 -4.08 -7.38
C LEU A 59 11.09 -3.52 -6.31
N ALA A 60 12.36 -3.91 -6.34
CA ALA A 60 13.36 -3.56 -5.34
C ALA A 60 13.72 -2.06 -5.32
N PRO A 61 14.18 -1.55 -4.15
CA PRO A 61 13.99 -2.16 -2.84
C PRO A 61 12.57 -1.92 -2.33
N ILE A 62 12.00 -2.88 -1.58
CA ILE A 62 10.81 -2.67 -0.74
C ILE A 62 11.26 -2.76 0.70
N THR A 63 10.97 -1.75 1.52
CA THR A 63 11.44 -1.70 2.90
C THR A 63 10.34 -1.32 3.87
N GLY A 64 10.06 -2.20 4.82
CA GLY A 64 9.13 -1.92 5.89
C GLY A 64 7.66 -1.84 5.46
N VAL A 65 7.26 -2.63 4.47
CA VAL A 65 5.97 -2.61 3.78
C VAL A 65 4.74 -2.69 4.69
N HIS A 66 3.67 -1.99 4.27
CA HIS A 66 2.34 -2.04 4.88
C HIS A 66 1.22 -2.05 3.84
N GLY A 67 0.05 -2.53 4.27
CA GLY A 67 -1.19 -2.37 3.52
C GLY A 67 -1.25 -3.11 2.19
N THR A 68 -0.47 -4.19 2.04
CA THR A 68 -0.47 -5.00 0.83
C THR A 68 -1.81 -5.68 0.62
N HIS A 69 -2.40 -5.48 -0.55
CA HIS A 69 -3.65 -6.13 -0.94
C HIS A 69 -3.76 -6.24 -2.47
N MET A 70 -4.61 -7.13 -2.93
CA MET A 70 -5.01 -7.18 -4.33
C MET A 70 -6.10 -6.14 -4.58
N ILE A 71 -5.96 -5.35 -5.64
CA ILE A 71 -6.99 -4.39 -6.05
C ILE A 71 -8.25 -5.18 -6.43
N PRO A 72 -9.39 -4.90 -5.76
CA PRO A 72 -10.63 -5.64 -5.98
C PRO A 72 -11.15 -5.57 -7.42
N ARG A 73 -11.88 -6.62 -7.81
CA ARG A 73 -12.59 -6.68 -9.09
C ARG A 73 -13.52 -5.46 -9.26
N GLY A 74 -13.56 -4.91 -10.48
CA GLY A 74 -14.37 -3.74 -10.83
C GLY A 74 -13.69 -2.41 -10.58
N LEU A 75 -12.50 -2.38 -9.94
CA LEU A 75 -11.73 -1.17 -9.78
C LEU A 75 -10.61 -1.06 -10.84
N PRO A 76 -10.23 0.14 -11.24
CA PRO A 76 -9.06 0.34 -12.11
C PRO A 76 -7.81 -0.32 -11.54
N GLY A 77 -7.15 -1.16 -12.33
CA GLY A 77 -6.02 -1.97 -11.88
C GLY A 77 -6.40 -3.29 -11.20
N GLU A 78 -7.67 -3.73 -11.31
CA GLU A 78 -8.14 -4.99 -10.69
C GLU A 78 -7.17 -6.16 -10.91
N GLY A 79 -6.93 -6.93 -9.84
CA GLY A 79 -6.02 -8.07 -9.82
C GLY A 79 -4.54 -7.71 -9.66
N ASN A 80 -4.14 -6.45 -9.79
CA ASN A 80 -2.79 -6.03 -9.42
C ASN A 80 -2.65 -5.96 -7.88
N ILE A 81 -1.42 -6.07 -7.41
CA ILE A 81 -1.09 -5.84 -5.99
C ILE A 81 -0.78 -4.36 -5.78
N LEU A 82 -1.39 -3.76 -4.77
CA LEU A 82 -1.11 -2.41 -4.30
C LEU A 82 -0.51 -2.47 -2.90
N LEU A 83 0.53 -1.70 -2.64
CA LEU A 83 1.22 -1.64 -1.34
C LEU A 83 1.76 -0.26 -1.01
N PHE A 84 2.00 -0.03 0.27
CA PHE A 84 2.74 1.11 0.79
C PHE A 84 4.16 0.66 1.17
N ASP A 85 5.17 1.09 0.41
CA ASP A 85 6.59 0.90 0.72
C ASP A 85 7.04 2.06 1.61
N ASN A 86 7.24 1.77 2.89
CA ASN A 86 7.53 2.80 3.89
C ASN A 86 8.93 3.38 3.76
N GLY A 87 9.92 2.56 3.35
CA GLY A 87 11.32 2.97 3.23
C GLY A 87 12.07 3.04 4.55
N GLY A 88 11.36 3.29 5.65
CA GLY A 88 11.96 3.46 6.97
C GLY A 88 12.29 2.17 7.68
N THR A 89 13.28 2.22 8.56
CA THR A 89 13.71 1.11 9.39
C THR A 89 13.36 1.33 10.85
N MET A 90 13.24 0.23 11.59
CA MET A 90 13.11 0.24 13.06
C MET A 90 14.04 -0.81 13.67
N PRO A 91 14.40 -0.67 14.96
CA PRO A 91 15.14 -1.71 15.66
C PRO A 91 14.44 -3.07 15.53
N GLY A 92 15.20 -4.09 15.12
CA GLY A 92 14.68 -5.44 14.89
C GLY A 92 14.27 -5.77 13.46
N ASP A 93 14.37 -4.84 12.52
CA ASP A 93 14.19 -5.11 11.09
C ASP A 93 15.35 -5.95 10.55
N LEU A 94 15.08 -7.13 10.00
CA LEU A 94 16.13 -8.10 9.64
C LEU A 94 16.90 -7.70 8.36
N TYR A 95 16.35 -6.88 7.50
CA TYR A 95 16.93 -6.46 6.22
C TYR A 95 17.04 -4.95 6.06
N ALA A 96 16.88 -4.23 7.16
CA ALA A 96 16.64 -2.80 7.15
C ALA A 96 17.86 -1.96 6.75
N ASP A 97 19.04 -2.32 7.23
CA ASP A 97 20.19 -1.41 7.18
C ASP A 97 20.74 -1.19 5.77
N SER A 98 20.60 -2.17 4.86
CA SER A 98 21.13 -2.09 3.49
C SER A 98 20.12 -1.60 2.46
N GLN A 99 18.84 -1.54 2.81
CA GLN A 99 17.73 -1.26 1.89
C GLN A 99 16.92 -0.02 2.29
N ALA A 100 17.23 0.57 3.45
CA ALA A 100 16.51 1.72 3.95
C ALA A 100 16.68 2.96 3.06
N HIS A 101 15.58 3.68 2.90
CA HIS A 101 15.56 4.96 2.19
C HIS A 101 14.68 5.97 2.92
N ALA A 102 15.03 7.26 2.85
CA ALA A 102 14.34 8.33 3.56
C ALA A 102 13.16 8.91 2.76
N TRP A 103 12.41 8.04 2.09
CA TRP A 103 11.21 8.38 1.32
C TRP A 103 10.27 7.17 1.28
N SER A 104 8.98 7.41 1.10
CA SER A 104 7.99 6.37 0.88
C SER A 104 7.47 6.40 -0.55
N ARG A 105 6.87 5.29 -0.96
CA ARG A 105 6.16 5.21 -2.24
C ARG A 105 4.98 4.24 -2.16
N ILE A 106 4.03 4.43 -3.07
CA ILE A 106 2.99 3.47 -3.36
C ILE A 106 3.40 2.72 -4.62
N ILE A 107 3.31 1.41 -4.60
CA ILE A 107 3.62 0.58 -5.77
C ILE A 107 2.37 -0.22 -6.13
N GLU A 108 2.02 -0.18 -7.42
CA GLU A 108 1.10 -1.11 -8.04
C GLU A 108 1.87 -1.99 -9.02
N PHE A 109 1.68 -3.30 -8.97
CA PHE A 109 2.36 -4.21 -9.86
C PHE A 109 1.50 -5.44 -10.20
N ASN A 110 1.77 -6.04 -11.36
CA ASN A 110 1.19 -7.30 -11.78
C ASN A 110 1.80 -8.44 -10.95
N PRO A 111 1.00 -9.25 -10.22
CA PRO A 111 1.55 -10.31 -9.37
C PRO A 111 2.12 -11.51 -10.12
N VAL A 112 1.80 -11.70 -11.39
CA VAL A 112 2.25 -12.86 -12.17
C VAL A 112 3.68 -12.67 -12.67
N ASP A 113 3.96 -11.53 -13.31
CA ASP A 113 5.25 -11.23 -13.92
C ASP A 113 6.09 -10.20 -13.13
N LYS A 114 5.53 -9.66 -12.04
CA LYS A 114 6.16 -8.65 -11.17
C LYS A 114 6.42 -7.30 -11.87
N THR A 115 5.80 -7.05 -13.02
CA THR A 115 5.93 -5.78 -13.72
C THR A 115 5.27 -4.66 -12.91
N ARG A 116 6.01 -3.60 -12.63
CA ARG A 116 5.50 -2.39 -12.01
C ARG A 116 4.57 -1.67 -12.98
N VAL A 117 3.32 -1.44 -12.57
CA VAL A 117 2.28 -0.80 -13.39
C VAL A 117 2.18 0.68 -13.08
N TRP A 118 2.29 1.05 -11.81
CA TRP A 118 2.18 2.43 -11.36
C TRP A 118 2.98 2.65 -10.08
N GLU A 119 3.49 3.87 -9.93
CA GLU A 119 4.18 4.32 -8.71
C GLU A 119 3.81 5.75 -8.39
N TYR A 120 3.56 6.01 -7.11
CA TYR A 120 3.50 7.35 -6.55
C TYR A 120 4.61 7.53 -5.52
N SER A 121 5.42 8.58 -5.71
CA SER A 121 6.52 8.92 -4.81
C SER A 121 6.77 10.42 -4.85
N ALA A 122 7.66 10.93 -4.01
CA ALA A 122 8.07 12.33 -4.08
C ALA A 122 8.60 12.75 -5.46
N ALA A 123 9.18 11.81 -6.22
CA ALA A 123 9.68 12.06 -7.58
C ALA A 123 8.54 12.19 -8.62
N THR A 124 7.44 11.47 -8.41
CA THR A 124 6.27 11.48 -9.33
C THR A 124 5.19 12.46 -8.91
N MET A 125 5.30 13.01 -7.69
CA MET A 125 4.34 13.96 -7.15
C MET A 125 4.30 15.24 -7.98
N LYS A 126 3.10 15.63 -8.42
CA LYS A 126 2.84 16.93 -9.03
C LYS A 126 2.28 17.88 -7.99
N VAL A 127 2.96 19.00 -7.82
CA VAL A 127 2.53 20.09 -6.91
C VAL A 127 1.88 21.15 -7.76
N SER A 128 0.65 21.55 -7.43
CA SER A 128 -0.07 22.62 -8.12
C SER A 128 0.63 23.97 -7.92
N PRO A 129 0.60 24.87 -8.92
CA PRO A 129 1.13 26.21 -8.78
C PRO A 129 0.50 26.93 -7.59
N GLY A 130 1.32 27.47 -6.69
CA GLY A 130 0.88 28.17 -5.47
C GLY A 130 0.80 27.29 -4.21
N GLN A 131 0.92 25.99 -4.32
CA GLN A 131 1.21 25.15 -3.16
C GLN A 131 2.70 25.24 -2.85
N HIS A 132 3.06 25.65 -1.64
CA HIS A 132 4.45 25.62 -1.17
C HIS A 132 4.88 24.15 -1.12
N GLY A 133 5.59 23.72 -2.19
CA GLY A 133 5.82 22.33 -2.49
C GLY A 133 6.82 21.68 -1.56
N TYR A 134 6.33 21.02 -0.56
CA TYR A 134 7.09 19.94 0.04
C TYR A 134 6.94 18.72 -0.88
N LYS A 135 7.92 18.49 -1.74
CA LYS A 135 8.14 17.21 -2.39
C LYS A 135 8.66 16.20 -1.36
N PHE A 136 7.94 16.04 -0.27
CA PHE A 136 8.29 15.14 0.80
C PHE A 136 7.12 14.19 1.02
N PHE A 137 7.38 12.92 0.86
CA PHE A 137 6.45 11.84 1.12
C PHE A 137 7.21 10.77 1.88
N PHE A 138 7.00 10.72 3.19
CA PHE A 138 7.71 9.78 4.05
C PHE A 138 6.91 9.41 5.29
N SER A 139 6.48 8.17 5.36
CA SER A 139 5.91 7.54 6.53
C SER A 139 6.69 6.26 6.83
N PRO A 140 7.63 6.27 7.77
CA PRO A 140 8.56 5.16 8.00
C PRO A 140 7.90 3.89 8.57
N TYR A 141 6.63 3.96 8.95
CA TYR A 141 5.86 2.85 9.50
C TYR A 141 4.36 3.12 9.30
N ILE A 142 3.50 2.12 9.55
CA ILE A 142 2.03 2.18 9.36
C ILE A 142 1.65 2.60 7.93
N SER A 143 0.46 3.17 7.73
CA SER A 143 0.03 3.67 6.42
C SER A 143 -0.65 2.62 5.54
N ILE A 144 -1.37 3.10 4.55
CA ILE A 144 -2.01 2.28 3.51
C ILE A 144 -2.27 3.12 2.26
N ALA A 145 -2.45 2.47 1.13
CA ALA A 145 -3.07 3.04 -0.06
C ALA A 145 -4.31 2.23 -0.44
N GLN A 146 -5.30 2.87 -1.06
CA GLN A 146 -6.53 2.23 -1.55
C GLN A 146 -6.89 2.78 -2.92
N ARG A 147 -7.10 1.89 -3.91
CA ARG A 147 -7.63 2.28 -5.21
C ARG A 147 -9.12 2.60 -5.11
N LEU A 148 -9.51 3.75 -5.66
CA LEU A 148 -10.90 4.23 -5.67
C LEU A 148 -11.60 3.94 -7.00
N PRO A 149 -12.96 3.91 -7.02
CA PRO A 149 -13.74 3.65 -8.23
C PRO A 149 -13.50 4.66 -9.36
N ASN A 150 -13.14 5.91 -9.04
CA ASN A 150 -12.82 6.95 -10.03
C ASN A 150 -11.40 6.81 -10.62
N GLY A 151 -10.63 5.79 -10.20
CA GLY A 151 -9.25 5.55 -10.64
C GLY A 151 -8.19 6.26 -9.81
N ASN A 152 -8.56 7.16 -8.93
CA ASN A 152 -7.64 7.79 -8.00
C ASN A 152 -7.19 6.80 -6.93
N THR A 153 -6.17 7.18 -6.18
CA THR A 153 -5.67 6.40 -5.04
C THR A 153 -5.73 7.26 -3.79
N LEU A 154 -6.47 6.79 -2.78
CA LEU A 154 -6.44 7.34 -1.44
C LEU A 154 -5.17 6.84 -0.74
N ILE A 155 -4.43 7.73 -0.11
CA ILE A 155 -3.16 7.43 0.57
C ILE A 155 -3.26 7.97 2.00
N ASP A 156 -3.00 7.10 2.96
CA ASP A 156 -2.78 7.48 4.36
C ASP A 156 -1.27 7.54 4.62
N GLU A 157 -0.73 8.75 4.74
CA GLU A 157 0.63 9.00 5.21
C GLU A 157 0.62 9.04 6.75
N GLY A 158 0.48 7.86 7.33
CA GLY A 158 0.04 7.66 8.71
C GLY A 158 0.95 8.28 9.76
N ALA A 159 2.27 8.28 9.58
CA ALA A 159 3.21 8.90 10.51
C ALA A 159 3.03 10.42 10.62
N CYS A 160 2.41 11.05 9.62
CA CYS A 160 2.13 12.50 9.57
C CYS A 160 0.65 12.83 9.80
N SER A 161 -0.21 11.82 10.05
CA SER A 161 -1.69 11.97 10.11
C SER A 161 -2.26 12.73 8.94
N ARG A 162 -1.71 12.47 7.76
CA ARG A 162 -2.11 13.07 6.50
C ARG A 162 -2.78 12.02 5.63
N ILE A 163 -4.01 12.30 5.19
CA ILE A 163 -4.75 11.48 4.26
C ILE A 163 -4.97 12.29 3.00
N PHE A 164 -4.67 11.75 1.84
CA PHE A 164 -4.83 12.50 0.59
C PHE A 164 -5.18 11.59 -0.57
N GLU A 165 -5.80 12.15 -1.59
CA GLU A 165 -6.20 11.46 -2.82
C GLU A 165 -5.38 11.98 -3.99
N VAL A 166 -4.82 11.05 -4.78
CA VAL A 166 -4.05 11.38 -5.97
C VAL A 166 -4.67 10.78 -7.22
N THR A 167 -4.59 11.53 -8.32
CA THR A 167 -4.95 11.02 -9.65
C THR A 167 -3.92 9.98 -10.13
N PRO A 168 -4.23 9.18 -11.17
CA PRO A 168 -3.25 8.31 -11.82
C PRO A 168 -1.99 9.05 -12.30
N MET A 169 -2.12 10.36 -12.56
CA MET A 169 -1.01 11.23 -13.00
C MET A 169 -0.20 11.83 -11.85
N GLY A 170 -0.53 11.49 -10.58
CA GLY A 170 0.19 11.97 -9.40
C GLY A 170 -0.22 13.36 -8.90
N GLU A 171 -1.36 13.89 -9.35
CA GLU A 171 -1.89 15.16 -8.86
C GLU A 171 -2.69 14.94 -7.57
N ILE A 172 -2.41 15.73 -6.52
CA ILE A 172 -3.19 15.70 -5.29
C ILE A 172 -4.48 16.48 -5.53
N VAL A 173 -5.64 15.81 -5.42
CA VAL A 173 -6.96 16.39 -5.66
C VAL A 173 -7.77 16.58 -4.38
N TRP A 174 -7.38 15.94 -3.32
CA TRP A 174 -7.98 16.10 -1.99
C TRP A 174 -6.94 15.82 -0.91
N GLU A 175 -7.02 16.54 0.21
CA GLU A 175 -6.12 16.37 1.35
C GLU A 175 -6.85 16.66 2.66
N TYR A 176 -6.61 15.82 3.65
CA TYR A 176 -7.01 16.00 5.03
C TYR A 176 -5.81 15.84 5.96
N ARG A 177 -5.66 16.74 6.90
CA ARG A 177 -4.70 16.61 8.01
C ARG A 177 -5.48 16.57 9.30
N SER A 178 -5.24 15.56 10.12
CA SER A 178 -5.91 15.41 11.39
C SER A 178 -5.63 16.61 12.30
N PRO A 179 -6.67 17.35 12.75
CA PRO A 179 -6.50 18.44 13.71
C PRO A 179 -6.31 17.91 15.14
N TYR A 180 -6.56 16.63 15.35
CA TYR A 180 -6.41 15.97 16.63
C TYR A 180 -4.93 15.60 16.82
N GLY A 181 -4.16 16.61 17.22
CA GLY A 181 -2.75 16.43 17.48
C GLY A 181 -2.50 15.70 18.78
N TYR A 182 -1.36 15.08 18.86
CA TYR A 182 -0.62 14.74 20.04
C TYR A 182 -1.41 14.17 21.23
N ALA A 183 -1.63 12.89 21.23
CA ALA A 183 -1.95 12.18 22.47
C ALA A 183 -0.71 12.27 23.39
N PRO A 184 -0.80 12.91 24.58
CA PRO A 184 0.36 13.13 25.46
C PRO A 184 1.12 11.84 25.80
N ALA A 185 0.41 10.70 25.81
CA ALA A 185 0.99 9.39 26.10
C ALA A 185 1.80 8.78 24.94
N MET A 186 1.47 9.13 23.68
CA MET A 186 2.13 8.54 22.50
C MET A 186 3.14 9.47 21.84
N LYS A 187 3.20 10.73 22.22
CA LYS A 187 4.09 11.77 21.66
C LYS A 187 4.11 11.83 20.11
N ALA A 188 3.04 11.37 19.47
CA ALA A 188 2.92 11.32 18.03
C ALA A 188 1.49 11.55 17.59
N ASN A 189 1.31 12.31 16.53
CA ASN A 189 0.04 12.44 15.82
C ASN A 189 0.10 11.48 14.64
N THR A 190 -0.52 10.29 14.76
CA THR A 190 -0.45 9.25 13.75
C THR A 190 -1.83 8.67 13.45
N THR A 191 -2.06 8.32 12.20
CA THR A 191 -3.21 7.57 11.74
C THR A 191 -2.73 6.20 11.27
N TYR A 192 -3.22 5.12 11.88
CA TYR A 192 -2.73 3.80 11.52
C TYR A 192 -3.13 3.39 10.11
N ARG A 193 -4.42 3.57 9.78
CA ARG A 193 -5.02 3.29 8.46
C ARG A 193 -6.23 4.18 8.21
N ALA A 194 -6.44 4.57 6.97
CA ALA A 194 -7.63 5.24 6.50
C ALA A 194 -8.21 4.53 5.28
N TYR A 195 -9.53 4.42 5.23
CA TYR A 195 -10.26 3.84 4.11
C TYR A 195 -11.40 4.76 3.68
N ALA A 196 -11.59 4.90 2.39
CA ALA A 196 -12.86 5.35 1.84
C ALA A 196 -13.86 4.18 1.89
N VAL A 197 -15.01 4.44 2.49
CA VAL A 197 -16.10 3.45 2.57
C VAL A 197 -17.35 4.00 1.88
N PRO A 198 -18.17 3.15 1.26
CA PRO A 198 -19.43 3.58 0.68
C PRO A 198 -20.36 4.19 1.73
N TYR A 199 -21.12 5.22 1.36
CA TYR A 199 -22.05 5.89 2.28
C TYR A 199 -23.09 4.95 2.89
N GLU A 200 -23.52 3.96 2.13
CA GLU A 200 -24.49 2.94 2.59
C GLU A 200 -23.97 2.07 3.75
N TRP A 201 -22.65 2.00 3.95
CA TRP A 201 -22.05 1.29 5.08
C TRP A 201 -22.20 2.07 6.39
N VAL A 202 -22.56 3.36 6.29
CA VAL A 202 -22.75 4.24 7.43
C VAL A 202 -24.22 4.68 7.46
N PRO A 203 -25.12 3.93 8.13
CA PRO A 203 -26.57 4.18 8.09
C PRO A 203 -26.99 5.59 8.55
N GLN A 204 -26.14 6.25 9.33
CA GLN A 204 -26.35 7.61 9.83
C GLN A 204 -26.11 8.69 8.75
N LEU A 205 -25.37 8.35 7.67
CA LEU A 205 -25.09 9.25 6.56
C LEU A 205 -26.17 9.11 5.46
N LYS A 206 -27.45 9.11 5.87
CA LYS A 206 -28.55 9.13 4.89
C LYS A 206 -28.49 10.44 4.10
N LYS A 207 -28.46 10.31 2.76
CA LYS A 207 -28.64 11.44 1.85
C LYS A 207 -30.09 11.89 1.86
#